data_5c4467953921ede02e207ad586f2689d
#
_entry.id   5c4467953921ede02e207ad586f2689d
#
_cell.length_a   1.000
_cell.length_b   1.000
_cell.length_c   1.000
_cell.angle_alpha   90.00
_cell.angle_beta   90.00
_cell.angle_gamma   90.00
#
_symmetry.space_group_name_H-M   'P 1'
#
loop_
_entity.id
_entity.type
_entity.pdbx_description
1 polymer ?
#
loop_
_entity_poly.entity_id
_entity_poly.type
_entity_poly.pdbx_seq_one_letter_code
_entity_poly.pdbx_strand_id
1 'polypeptide(L)'
;VLQECLAWALTRGTQFNDALNEPNPVQRVINEKRIAWQMKRTAERYARKEKAAKSGYRTGDEAFYDTAMIAQVLPHVIASIVDDTVLEQAQNLINDGSPKKPSVPAEGGNLLATLIDVKRSYLKLEVEDQTILRMRYHEGLTLQQVAGLLECAVSTADRRCTSALRKVQNGLGGDNPWQ
;
A
#
# COMPACT_ATOMS: atom_id res chain seq x y z
N VAL A 1 19.40 10.32 -4.55
CA VAL A 1 18.28 10.57 -5.49
C VAL A 1 18.76 11.25 -6.76
N LEU A 2 19.46 12.41 -6.68
CA LEU A 2 19.89 13.16 -7.87
C LEU A 2 20.87 12.35 -8.74
N GLN A 3 21.89 11.73 -8.12
CA GLN A 3 22.90 10.93 -8.82
C GLN A 3 22.29 9.75 -9.56
N GLU A 4 21.29 9.13 -9.01
CA GLU A 4 20.60 7.99 -9.61
C GLU A 4 19.66 8.40 -10.74
N CYS A 5 19.01 9.55 -10.62
CA CYS A 5 18.24 10.11 -11.72
C CYS A 5 19.17 10.48 -12.88
N LEU A 6 20.37 11.00 -12.60
CA LEU A 6 21.38 11.29 -13.62
C LEU A 6 21.93 10.01 -14.25
N ALA A 7 22.26 8.98 -13.46
CA ALA A 7 22.69 7.69 -13.97
C ALA A 7 21.64 7.05 -14.88
N TRP A 8 20.38 7.08 -14.45
CA TRP A 8 19.27 6.59 -15.25
C TRP A 8 19.07 7.39 -16.54
N ALA A 9 19.22 8.71 -16.51
CA ALA A 9 19.15 9.57 -17.67
C ALA A 9 20.32 9.31 -18.64
N LEU A 10 21.54 9.12 -18.14
CA LEU A 10 22.72 8.83 -18.93
C LEU A 10 22.62 7.46 -19.64
N THR A 11 22.08 6.43 -18.99
CA THR A 11 21.86 5.11 -19.62
C THR A 11 20.85 5.15 -20.76
N ARG A 12 20.04 6.21 -20.83
CA ARG A 12 19.00 6.41 -21.87
C ARG A 12 19.23 7.68 -22.70
N GLY A 13 20.44 8.21 -22.67
CA GLY A 13 20.80 9.50 -23.29
C GLY A 13 20.43 9.59 -24.76
N THR A 14 20.63 8.52 -25.55
CA THR A 14 20.23 8.47 -26.97
C THR A 14 18.72 8.62 -27.15
N GLN A 15 17.92 7.87 -26.35
CA GLN A 15 16.45 7.95 -26.41
C GLN A 15 15.92 9.33 -26.02
N PHE A 16 16.58 10.00 -25.07
CA PHE A 16 16.21 11.36 -24.68
C PHE A 16 16.61 12.37 -25.74
N ASN A 17 17.79 12.23 -26.31
CA ASN A 17 18.25 13.11 -27.36
C ASN A 17 17.35 13.03 -28.58
N ASP A 18 16.98 11.83 -29.00
CA ASP A 18 16.05 11.62 -30.13
C ASP A 18 14.66 12.21 -29.85
N ALA A 19 14.16 12.01 -28.60
CA ALA A 19 12.85 12.51 -28.20
C ALA A 19 12.79 14.04 -28.09
N LEU A 20 13.90 14.69 -27.69
CA LEU A 20 13.99 16.14 -27.55
C LEU A 20 14.28 16.83 -28.89
N ASN A 21 14.98 16.15 -29.82
CA ASN A 21 15.26 16.65 -31.18
C ASN A 21 14.18 16.29 -32.19
N GLU A 22 13.03 15.81 -31.76
CA GLU A 22 11.87 15.53 -32.62
C GLU A 22 11.47 16.78 -33.40
N PRO A 23 11.45 16.72 -34.74
CA PRO A 23 11.15 17.89 -35.57
C PRO A 23 9.71 18.38 -35.44
N ASN A 24 8.77 17.49 -35.11
CA ASN A 24 7.39 17.86 -34.90
C ASN A 24 7.20 18.51 -33.48
N PRO A 25 6.82 19.81 -33.43
CA PRO A 25 6.73 20.55 -32.17
C PRO A 25 5.68 19.95 -31.20
N VAL A 26 4.58 19.41 -31.70
CA VAL A 26 3.54 18.79 -30.88
C VAL A 26 4.05 17.48 -30.24
N GLN A 27 4.72 16.66 -31.07
CA GLN A 27 5.29 15.40 -30.59
C GLN A 27 6.43 15.62 -29.59
N ARG A 28 7.23 16.66 -29.79
CA ARG A 28 8.30 17.08 -28.87
C ARG A 28 7.74 17.41 -27.49
N VAL A 29 6.66 18.21 -27.39
CA VAL A 29 6.02 18.54 -26.12
C VAL A 29 5.47 17.29 -25.42
N ILE A 30 4.90 16.34 -26.16
CA ILE A 30 4.43 15.06 -25.62
C ILE A 30 5.61 14.25 -25.06
N ASN A 31 6.72 14.20 -25.80
CA ASN A 31 7.94 13.50 -25.40
C ASN A 31 8.56 14.12 -24.14
N GLU A 32 8.64 15.45 -24.05
CA GLU A 32 9.13 16.17 -22.87
C GLU A 32 8.30 15.84 -21.62
N LYS A 33 6.98 15.87 -21.73
CA LYS A 33 6.09 15.49 -20.62
C LYS A 33 6.27 14.04 -20.21
N ARG A 34 6.45 13.13 -21.17
CA ARG A 34 6.71 11.71 -20.91
C ARG A 34 8.05 11.50 -20.20
N ILE A 35 9.10 12.19 -20.62
CA ILE A 35 10.42 12.16 -19.98
C ILE A 35 10.34 12.70 -18.56
N ALA A 36 9.73 13.86 -18.37
CA ALA A 36 9.56 14.47 -17.04
C ALA A 36 8.78 13.54 -16.09
N TRP A 37 7.73 12.89 -16.57
CA TRP A 37 6.97 11.91 -15.79
C TRP A 37 7.81 10.68 -15.42
N GLN A 38 8.61 10.15 -16.36
CA GLN A 38 9.50 9.02 -16.09
C GLN A 38 10.59 9.38 -15.07
N MET A 39 11.18 10.57 -15.18
CA MET A 39 12.15 11.07 -14.21
C MET A 39 11.55 11.22 -12.83
N LYS A 40 10.36 11.84 -12.73
CA LYS A 40 9.63 11.95 -11.47
C LYS A 40 9.39 10.57 -10.83
N ARG A 41 8.90 9.61 -11.60
CA ARG A 41 8.63 8.25 -11.12
C ARG A 41 9.90 7.51 -10.67
N THR A 42 11.02 7.75 -11.34
CA THR A 42 12.32 7.20 -10.95
C THR A 42 12.80 7.83 -9.65
N ALA A 43 12.69 9.14 -9.49
CA ALA A 43 13.03 9.85 -8.27
C ALA A 43 12.18 9.38 -7.08
N GLU A 44 10.86 9.23 -7.27
CA GLU A 44 9.96 8.71 -6.23
C GLU A 44 10.32 7.28 -5.81
N ARG A 45 10.63 6.40 -6.76
CA ARG A 45 11.09 5.03 -6.47
C ARG A 45 12.36 5.02 -5.66
N TYR A 46 13.30 5.89 -6.01
CA TYR A 46 14.57 6.01 -5.31
C TYR A 46 14.39 6.59 -3.90
N ALA A 47 13.58 7.62 -3.75
CA ALA A 47 13.27 8.21 -2.45
C ALA A 47 12.61 7.18 -1.52
N ARG A 48 11.69 6.35 -2.04
CA ARG A 48 11.11 5.23 -1.27
C ARG A 48 12.17 4.22 -0.85
N LYS A 49 13.05 3.83 -1.78
CA LYS A 49 14.13 2.88 -1.49
C LYS A 49 15.09 3.39 -0.41
N GLU A 50 15.48 4.66 -0.48
CA GLU A 50 16.33 5.28 0.55
C GLU A 50 15.60 5.41 1.90
N LYS A 51 14.31 5.77 1.86
CA LYS A 51 13.50 5.85 3.07
C LYS A 51 13.42 4.48 3.74
N ALA A 52 13.12 3.42 3.00
CA ALA A 52 13.07 2.06 3.51
C ALA A 52 14.42 1.65 4.11
N ALA A 53 15.54 1.91 3.41
CA ALA A 53 16.88 1.58 3.89
C ALA A 53 17.23 2.33 5.18
N LYS A 54 16.87 3.61 5.30
CA LYS A 54 17.10 4.42 6.53
C LYS A 54 16.25 3.96 7.71
N SER A 55 15.05 3.42 7.43
CA SER A 55 14.16 2.86 8.45
C SER A 55 14.49 1.41 8.81
N GLY A 56 15.58 0.83 8.25
CA GLY A 56 15.99 -0.54 8.50
C GLY A 56 15.17 -1.59 7.75
N TYR A 57 14.27 -1.17 6.84
CA TYR A 57 13.49 -2.06 6.01
C TYR A 57 14.20 -2.35 4.69
N ARG A 58 14.07 -3.57 4.19
CA ARG A 58 14.45 -3.90 2.81
C ARG A 58 13.33 -3.42 1.87
N THR A 59 13.68 -3.11 0.63
CA THR A 59 12.72 -2.64 -0.38
C THR A 59 11.57 -3.63 -0.65
N GLY A 60 11.73 -4.90 -0.28
CA GLY A 60 10.68 -5.91 -0.30
C GLY A 60 9.65 -5.76 0.82
N ASP A 61 10.02 -5.14 1.93
CA ASP A 61 9.16 -5.00 3.10
C ASP A 61 8.10 -3.91 2.88
N GLU A 62 8.37 -2.89 2.04
CA GLU A 62 7.35 -1.91 1.62
C GLU A 62 6.25 -2.52 0.73
N ALA A 63 6.57 -3.58 -0.02
CA ALA A 63 5.59 -4.30 -0.82
C ALA A 63 4.77 -5.30 0.01
N PHE A 64 5.22 -5.60 1.25
CA PHE A 64 4.57 -6.58 2.12
C PHE A 64 3.17 -6.13 2.56
N TYR A 65 3.00 -4.84 2.84
CA TYR A 65 1.71 -4.26 3.20
C TYR A 65 1.07 -3.56 2.01
N ASP A 66 0.74 -4.29 0.96
CA ASP A 66 -0.08 -3.74 -0.11
C ASP A 66 -1.56 -3.66 0.31
N THR A 67 -2.33 -2.85 -0.40
CA THR A 67 -3.75 -2.66 -0.09
C THR A 67 -4.58 -3.93 -0.29
N ALA A 68 -4.16 -4.85 -1.17
CA ALA A 68 -4.85 -6.11 -1.40
C ALA A 68 -4.66 -7.06 -0.21
N MET A 69 -3.43 -7.15 0.31
CA MET A 69 -3.13 -7.92 1.52
C MET A 69 -3.86 -7.36 2.75
N ILE A 70 -3.84 -6.03 2.92
CA ILE A 70 -4.58 -5.38 4.02
C ILE A 70 -6.07 -5.71 3.91
N ALA A 71 -6.66 -5.64 2.72
CA ALA A 71 -8.07 -5.96 2.50
C ALA A 71 -8.42 -7.42 2.85
N GLN A 72 -7.49 -8.37 2.63
CA GLN A 72 -7.67 -9.78 3.01
C GLN A 72 -7.60 -9.99 4.52
N VAL A 73 -6.77 -9.22 5.22
CA VAL A 73 -6.55 -9.35 6.66
C VAL A 73 -7.58 -8.58 7.49
N LEU A 74 -8.14 -7.49 6.95
CA LEU A 74 -9.09 -6.61 7.64
C LEU A 74 -10.31 -7.33 8.25
N PRO A 75 -10.98 -8.29 7.59
CA PRO A 75 -12.09 -9.01 8.20
C PRO A 75 -11.72 -9.64 9.54
N HIS A 76 -10.56 -10.28 9.60
CA HIS A 76 -10.05 -10.93 10.80
C HIS A 76 -9.63 -9.92 11.88
N VAL A 77 -9.03 -8.81 11.47
CA VAL A 77 -8.67 -7.72 12.37
C VAL A 77 -9.89 -7.11 13.01
N ILE A 78 -10.92 -6.79 12.22
CA ILE A 78 -12.16 -6.16 12.73
C ILE A 78 -12.91 -7.14 13.63
N ALA A 79 -13.02 -8.42 13.24
CA ALA A 79 -13.60 -9.46 14.08
C ALA A 79 -12.87 -9.57 15.42
N SER A 80 -11.54 -9.48 15.45
CA SER A 80 -10.75 -9.53 16.70
C SER A 80 -10.87 -8.29 17.59
N ILE A 81 -11.47 -7.21 17.11
CA ILE A 81 -11.80 -6.03 17.91
C ILE A 81 -13.14 -6.24 18.64
N VAL A 82 -14.05 -6.96 17.99
CA VAL A 82 -15.38 -7.28 18.53
C VAL A 82 -15.31 -8.47 19.48
N ASP A 83 -14.41 -9.42 19.20
CA ASP A 83 -14.27 -10.66 19.97
C ASP A 83 -12.78 -11.05 20.06
N ASP A 84 -12.20 -10.89 21.27
CA ASP A 84 -10.78 -11.20 21.53
C ASP A 84 -10.45 -12.70 21.32
N THR A 85 -11.46 -13.59 21.36
CA THR A 85 -11.26 -15.03 21.14
C THR A 85 -10.77 -15.36 19.73
N VAL A 86 -11.05 -14.50 18.75
CA VAL A 86 -10.61 -14.68 17.34
C VAL A 86 -9.09 -14.56 17.21
N LEU A 87 -8.45 -13.74 18.06
CA LEU A 87 -6.99 -13.60 18.07
C LEU A 87 -6.32 -14.85 18.66
N GLU A 88 -6.92 -15.43 19.71
CA GLU A 88 -6.46 -16.68 20.32
C GLU A 88 -6.63 -17.86 19.36
N GLN A 89 -7.74 -17.92 18.62
CA GLN A 89 -7.95 -18.94 17.58
C GLN A 89 -6.95 -18.81 16.43
N ALA A 90 -6.63 -17.61 15.98
CA ALA A 90 -5.60 -17.36 14.97
C ALA A 90 -4.21 -17.78 15.47
N GLN A 91 -3.89 -17.54 16.75
CA GLN A 91 -2.64 -18.01 17.38
C GLN A 91 -2.59 -19.53 17.45
N ASN A 92 -3.69 -20.19 17.79
CA ASN A 92 -3.77 -21.65 17.88
C ASN A 92 -3.63 -22.30 16.49
N LEU A 93 -4.20 -21.71 15.43
CA LEU A 93 -4.03 -22.18 14.06
C LEU A 93 -2.59 -22.07 13.56
N ILE A 94 -1.85 -21.07 14.02
CA ILE A 94 -0.42 -20.89 13.70
C ILE A 94 0.43 -21.91 14.47
N ASN A 95 0.08 -22.20 15.73
CA ASN A 95 0.82 -23.11 16.59
C ASN A 95 0.53 -24.59 16.27
N ASP A 96 -0.61 -24.93 15.68
CA ASP A 96 -1.01 -26.30 15.34
C ASP A 96 -0.55 -26.74 13.92
N GLY A 97 0.08 -25.84 13.20
CA GLY A 97 0.62 -26.10 11.86
C GLY A 97 1.88 -26.95 11.91
N SER A 98 1.79 -28.22 11.53
CA SER A 98 2.95 -29.05 11.14
C SER A 98 3.88 -28.23 10.24
N PRO A 99 5.22 -28.37 10.41
CA PRO A 99 6.19 -27.58 9.67
C PRO A 99 6.19 -27.96 8.19
N LYS A 100 5.24 -27.49 7.41
CA LYS A 100 5.42 -27.38 5.98
C LYS A 100 6.45 -26.26 5.80
N LYS A 101 7.65 -26.65 5.33
CA LYS A 101 8.72 -25.70 5.01
C LYS A 101 8.12 -24.51 4.29
N PRO A 102 8.19 -23.29 4.84
CA PRO A 102 7.75 -22.12 4.12
C PRO A 102 8.61 -22.00 2.87
N SER A 103 7.97 -21.90 1.72
CA SER A 103 8.66 -21.72 0.44
C SER A 103 9.41 -20.38 0.36
N VAL A 104 9.13 -19.47 1.29
CA VAL A 104 9.83 -18.19 1.47
C VAL A 104 10.03 -17.95 2.97
N PRO A 105 11.29 -17.83 3.47
CA PRO A 105 11.58 -17.72 4.91
C PRO A 105 10.96 -16.50 5.62
N ALA A 106 10.46 -15.52 4.87
CA ALA A 106 9.92 -14.28 5.41
C ALA A 106 8.39 -14.30 5.64
N GLU A 107 7.66 -15.24 5.03
CA GLU A 107 6.18 -15.15 5.00
C GLU A 107 5.47 -15.93 6.11
N GLY A 108 6.06 -16.98 6.63
CA GLY A 108 5.38 -17.88 7.58
C GLY A 108 5.38 -17.42 9.04
N GLY A 109 6.32 -16.59 9.44
CA GLY A 109 6.48 -16.17 10.84
C GLY A 109 5.72 -14.90 11.21
N ASN A 110 5.04 -14.24 10.27
CA ASN A 110 4.64 -12.85 10.44
C ASN A 110 3.13 -12.56 10.34
N LEU A 111 2.27 -13.57 10.16
CA LEU A 111 0.83 -13.33 10.04
C LEU A 111 0.27 -12.68 11.30
N LEU A 112 0.69 -13.13 12.48
CA LEU A 112 0.26 -12.55 13.75
C LEU A 112 0.79 -11.11 13.91
N ALA A 113 2.06 -10.87 13.58
CA ALA A 113 2.63 -9.52 13.58
C ALA A 113 1.86 -8.61 12.62
N THR A 114 1.53 -9.13 11.42
CA THR A 114 0.71 -8.41 10.43
C THR A 114 -0.67 -8.06 10.97
N LEU A 115 -1.35 -9.00 11.62
CA LEU A 115 -2.67 -8.77 12.24
C LEU A 115 -2.58 -7.68 13.32
N ILE A 116 -1.55 -7.73 14.18
CA ILE A 116 -1.33 -6.75 15.23
C ILE A 116 -1.04 -5.36 14.65
N ASP A 117 -0.19 -5.29 13.64
CA ASP A 117 0.20 -4.02 13.00
C ASP A 117 -0.99 -3.40 12.27
N VAL A 118 -1.75 -4.19 11.49
CA VAL A 118 -2.96 -3.73 10.81
C VAL A 118 -4.03 -3.31 11.83
N LYS A 119 -4.22 -4.06 12.94
CA LYS A 119 -5.13 -3.68 14.04
C LYS A 119 -4.75 -2.33 14.63
N ARG A 120 -3.47 -2.13 14.93
CA ARG A 120 -2.96 -0.86 15.47
C ARG A 120 -3.17 0.31 14.51
N SER A 121 -2.92 0.10 13.22
CA SER A 121 -3.12 1.13 12.20
C SER A 121 -4.61 1.43 11.98
N TYR A 122 -5.46 0.41 11.94
CA TYR A 122 -6.92 0.55 11.82
C TYR A 122 -7.52 1.33 12.99
N LEU A 123 -7.11 1.06 14.23
CA LEU A 123 -7.59 1.76 15.42
C LEU A 123 -7.19 3.23 15.49
N LYS A 124 -6.15 3.65 14.75
CA LYS A 124 -5.75 5.06 14.61
C LYS A 124 -6.57 5.84 13.59
N LEU A 125 -7.38 5.17 12.78
CA LEU A 125 -8.24 5.82 11.79
C LEU A 125 -9.36 6.60 12.49
N GLU A 126 -9.88 7.61 11.78
CA GLU A 126 -11.12 8.29 12.17
C GLU A 126 -12.31 7.31 12.13
N VAL A 127 -13.31 7.56 12.96
CA VAL A 127 -14.49 6.70 13.09
C VAL A 127 -15.20 6.48 11.75
N GLU A 128 -15.25 7.49 10.89
CA GLU A 128 -15.86 7.38 9.55
C GLU A 128 -15.10 6.39 8.66
N ASP A 129 -13.76 6.44 8.66
CA ASP A 129 -12.93 5.52 7.90
C ASP A 129 -13.01 4.09 8.44
N GLN A 130 -13.05 3.92 9.77
CA GLN A 130 -13.26 2.62 10.41
C GLN A 130 -14.62 2.03 10.02
N THR A 131 -15.67 2.87 10.04
CA THR A 131 -17.03 2.44 9.71
C THR A 131 -17.13 1.97 8.26
N ILE A 132 -16.55 2.72 7.31
CA ILE A 132 -16.62 2.34 5.90
C ILE A 132 -15.85 1.05 5.60
N LEU A 133 -14.70 0.86 6.25
CA LEU A 133 -13.92 -0.38 6.12
C LEU A 133 -14.64 -1.56 6.78
N ARG A 134 -15.31 -1.36 7.92
CA ARG A 134 -16.11 -2.38 8.58
C ARG A 134 -17.26 -2.84 7.69
N MET A 135 -18.05 -1.91 7.16
CA MET A 135 -19.15 -2.19 6.24
C MET A 135 -18.66 -3.01 5.04
N ARG A 136 -17.54 -2.59 4.43
CA ARG A 136 -17.06 -3.21 3.19
C ARG A 136 -16.41 -4.57 3.40
N TYR A 137 -15.55 -4.72 4.44
CA TYR A 137 -14.68 -5.87 4.59
C TYR A 137 -15.12 -6.85 5.68
N HIS A 138 -15.79 -6.39 6.72
CA HIS A 138 -16.29 -7.26 7.78
C HIS A 138 -17.76 -7.67 7.56
N GLU A 139 -18.61 -6.71 7.24
CA GLU A 139 -20.04 -6.97 6.96
C GLU A 139 -20.26 -7.46 5.52
N GLY A 140 -19.25 -7.38 4.67
CA GLY A 140 -19.30 -7.89 3.29
C GLY A 140 -20.22 -7.10 2.34
N LEU A 141 -20.58 -5.88 2.68
CA LEU A 141 -21.48 -5.06 1.87
C LEU A 141 -20.87 -4.71 0.52
N THR A 142 -21.68 -4.71 -0.52
CA THR A 142 -21.28 -4.22 -1.85
C THR A 142 -21.10 -2.71 -1.84
N LEU A 143 -20.31 -2.17 -2.78
CA LEU A 143 -20.15 -0.71 -2.89
C LEU A 143 -21.47 0.03 -3.10
N GLN A 144 -22.45 -0.59 -3.76
CA GLN A 144 -23.80 -0.03 -3.93
C GLN A 144 -24.54 0.08 -2.60
N GLN A 145 -24.45 -0.94 -1.74
CA GLN A 145 -25.06 -0.94 -0.40
C GLN A 145 -24.39 0.07 0.51
N VAL A 146 -23.04 0.12 0.49
CA VAL A 146 -22.26 1.15 1.24
C VAL A 146 -22.64 2.55 0.78
N ALA A 147 -22.75 2.79 -0.54
CA ALA A 147 -23.15 4.06 -1.11
C ALA A 147 -24.56 4.48 -0.67
N GLY A 148 -25.50 3.51 -0.65
CA GLY A 148 -26.86 3.74 -0.16
C GLY A 148 -26.92 4.12 1.31
N LEU A 149 -26.13 3.44 2.17
CA LEU A 149 -26.05 3.74 3.61
C LEU A 149 -25.38 5.10 3.91
N LEU A 150 -24.42 5.50 3.06
CA LEU A 150 -23.71 6.77 3.18
C LEU A 150 -24.37 7.92 2.40
N GLU A 151 -25.52 7.66 1.76
CA GLU A 151 -26.26 8.63 0.94
C GLU A 151 -25.36 9.33 -0.10
N CYS A 152 -24.48 8.57 -0.76
CA CYS A 152 -23.52 9.09 -1.72
C CYS A 152 -23.49 8.28 -3.02
N ALA A 153 -22.83 8.82 -4.05
CA ALA A 153 -22.60 8.07 -5.30
C ALA A 153 -21.65 6.88 -5.07
N VAL A 154 -21.85 5.78 -5.81
CA VAL A 154 -21.00 4.56 -5.73
C VAL A 154 -19.53 4.88 -5.95
N SER A 155 -19.21 5.77 -6.89
CA SER A 155 -17.83 6.22 -7.14
C SER A 155 -17.23 6.97 -5.95
N THR A 156 -18.05 7.66 -5.17
CA THR A 156 -17.63 8.34 -3.94
C THR A 156 -17.37 7.33 -2.83
N ALA A 157 -18.24 6.33 -2.67
CA ALA A 157 -18.04 5.24 -1.72
C ALA A 157 -16.76 4.45 -2.02
N ASP A 158 -16.51 4.10 -3.28
CA ASP A 158 -15.28 3.43 -3.72
C ASP A 158 -14.03 4.24 -3.40
N ARG A 159 -14.05 5.54 -3.73
CA ARG A 159 -12.93 6.44 -3.43
C ARG A 159 -12.68 6.58 -1.92
N ARG A 160 -13.72 6.64 -1.09
CA ARG A 160 -13.60 6.68 0.37
C ARG A 160 -13.02 5.36 0.90
N CYS A 161 -13.51 4.21 0.46
CA CYS A 161 -12.95 2.89 0.83
C CYS A 161 -11.46 2.79 0.47
N THR A 162 -11.11 3.16 -0.76
CA THR A 162 -9.72 3.15 -1.23
C THR A 162 -8.84 4.12 -0.43
N SER A 163 -9.35 5.29 -0.10
CA SER A 163 -8.66 6.28 0.74
C SER A 163 -8.42 5.74 2.15
N ALA A 164 -9.44 5.13 2.76
CA ALA A 164 -9.33 4.54 4.10
C ALA A 164 -8.30 3.39 4.14
N LEU A 165 -8.29 2.51 3.12
CA LEU A 165 -7.26 1.47 2.99
C LEU A 165 -5.85 2.05 2.89
N ARG A 166 -5.67 3.11 2.12
CA ARG A 166 -4.36 3.80 2.01
C ARG A 166 -3.94 4.43 3.32
N LYS A 167 -4.88 4.94 4.13
CA LYS A 167 -4.57 5.47 5.46
C LYS A 167 -4.07 4.34 6.39
N VAL A 168 -4.70 3.15 6.35
CA VAL A 168 -4.18 1.97 7.05
C VAL A 168 -2.76 1.63 6.59
N GLN A 169 -2.54 1.55 5.28
CA GLN A 169 -1.22 1.26 4.70
C GLN A 169 -0.16 2.26 5.13
N ASN A 170 -0.48 3.55 5.12
CA ASN A 170 0.44 4.60 5.55
C ASN A 170 0.77 4.52 7.04
N GLY A 171 -0.20 4.09 7.86
CA GLY A 171 0.01 3.88 9.29
C GLY A 171 0.90 2.68 9.63
N LEU A 172 1.07 1.74 8.70
CA LEU A 172 1.94 0.57 8.87
C LEU A 172 3.43 0.89 8.71
N GLY A 173 3.75 2.00 8.04
CA GLY A 173 5.13 2.46 7.82
C GLY A 173 5.82 3.09 9.04
N GLY A 174 5.17 3.09 10.24
CA GLY A 174 5.67 3.81 11.42
C GLY A 174 5.47 5.33 11.32
N ASP A 175 5.88 6.04 12.36
CA ASP A 175 5.83 7.50 12.36
C ASP A 175 6.72 8.06 11.23
N ASN A 176 6.18 9.01 10.48
CA ASN A 176 6.93 9.62 9.39
C ASN A 176 8.17 10.33 9.99
N PRO A 177 9.41 9.85 9.72
CA PRO A 177 10.60 10.44 10.33
C PRO A 177 10.87 11.87 9.85
N TRP A 178 9.98 12.45 9.05
CA TRP A 178 10.06 13.79 8.46
C TRP A 178 8.91 14.73 8.89
N GLN A 179 8.11 14.34 9.91
CA GLN A 179 7.22 15.27 10.60
C GLN A 179 7.91 15.90 11.80
#